data_308b497e26c126d2134459d3a26ed263
#
_entry.id   308b497e26c126d2134459d3a26ed263
#
_cell.length_a   1.000
_cell.length_b   1.000
_cell.length_c   1.000
_cell.angle_alpha   90.00
_cell.angle_beta   90.00
_cell.angle_gamma   90.00
#
_symmetry.space_group_name_H-M   'P 1'
#
loop_
_entity.id
_entity.type
_entity.pdbx_description
1 polymer ?
#
loop_
_entity_poly.entity_id
_entity_poly.type
_entity_poly.pdbx_seq_one_letter_code
_entity_poly.pdbx_strand_id
1 'polypeptide(L)'
;MTRDPIAHSLDAAAGSQQVLNAFTHLEDAENLEPASAGPLAGRPIALKDLLDQADRVTTAGSAFYRRHADVSATAVSRLEEAGGTIIGRTGLHEFAFGFSSENPHFGPVRNPWDAATPPGG
;
A
#
# COMPACT_ATOMS: atom_id res chain seq x y z
N MET A 1 -22.51 4.44 15.89
CA MET A 1 -21.07 4.24 16.06
C MET A 1 -20.44 4.26 14.68
N THR A 2 -19.68 5.27 14.37
CA THR A 2 -18.90 5.28 13.11
C THR A 2 -17.76 4.27 13.26
N ARG A 3 -17.67 3.30 12.33
CA ARG A 3 -16.52 2.39 12.26
C ARG A 3 -15.24 3.21 12.12
N ASP A 4 -14.19 2.78 12.80
CA ASP A 4 -12.86 3.33 12.63
C ASP A 4 -12.47 3.24 11.15
N PRO A 5 -12.12 4.37 10.48
CA PRO A 5 -11.78 4.38 9.06
C PRO A 5 -10.61 3.46 8.69
N ILE A 6 -9.64 3.31 9.59
CA ILE A 6 -8.47 2.46 9.38
C ILE A 6 -8.91 0.98 9.34
N ALA A 7 -9.64 0.54 10.37
CA ALA A 7 -10.15 -0.83 10.43
C ALA A 7 -11.07 -1.15 9.23
N HIS A 8 -11.94 -0.21 8.86
CA HIS A 8 -12.81 -0.38 7.70
C HIS A 8 -12.01 -0.55 6.40
N SER A 9 -10.95 0.24 6.23
CA SER A 9 -10.12 0.17 5.02
C SER A 9 -9.28 -1.10 4.97
N LEU A 10 -8.77 -1.58 6.10
CA LEU A 10 -8.07 -2.87 6.17
C LEU A 10 -9.01 -4.02 5.80
N ASP A 11 -10.22 -4.04 6.35
CA ASP A 11 -11.22 -5.06 6.03
C ASP A 11 -11.58 -5.06 4.54
N ALA A 12 -11.78 -3.87 3.96
CA ALA A 12 -12.07 -3.72 2.53
C ALA A 12 -10.91 -4.17 1.65
N ALA A 13 -9.68 -3.80 2.02
CA ALA A 13 -8.47 -4.19 1.31
C ALA A 13 -8.28 -5.72 1.34
N ALA A 14 -8.40 -6.33 2.51
CA ALA A 14 -8.30 -7.79 2.67
C ALA A 14 -9.40 -8.51 1.90
N GLY A 15 -10.64 -8.03 1.99
CA GLY A 15 -11.80 -8.64 1.32
C GLY A 15 -11.75 -8.56 -0.21
N SER A 16 -11.11 -7.52 -0.77
CA SER A 16 -10.97 -7.34 -2.22
C SER A 16 -9.69 -7.94 -2.81
N GLN A 17 -8.73 -8.33 -1.97
CA GLN A 17 -7.39 -8.76 -2.42
C GLN A 17 -7.44 -9.94 -3.39
N GLN A 18 -8.29 -10.93 -3.17
CA GLN A 18 -8.39 -12.10 -4.03
C GLN A 18 -8.85 -11.73 -5.45
N VAL A 19 -9.68 -10.70 -5.60
CA VAL A 19 -10.22 -10.26 -6.89
C VAL A 19 -9.31 -9.23 -7.54
N LEU A 20 -8.85 -8.24 -6.77
CA LEU A 20 -8.14 -7.08 -7.30
C LEU A 20 -6.61 -7.23 -7.28
N ASN A 21 -6.09 -8.04 -6.35
CA ASN A 21 -4.64 -8.19 -6.15
C ASN A 21 -3.91 -6.83 -6.03
N ALA A 22 -4.53 -5.90 -5.30
CA ALA A 22 -4.06 -4.52 -5.24
C ALA A 22 -2.83 -4.34 -4.34
N PHE A 23 -2.64 -5.22 -3.35
CA PHE A 23 -1.59 -5.09 -2.35
C PHE A 23 -0.52 -6.17 -2.47
N THR A 24 0.74 -5.79 -2.32
CA THR A 24 1.87 -6.70 -2.10
C THR A 24 2.01 -7.05 -0.63
N HIS A 25 1.58 -6.15 0.25
CA HIS A 25 1.56 -6.33 1.69
C HIS A 25 0.45 -5.50 2.33
N LEU A 26 -0.26 -6.07 3.29
CA LEU A 26 -1.17 -5.38 4.20
C LEU A 26 -0.63 -5.46 5.61
N GLU A 27 -0.72 -4.36 6.36
CA GLU A 27 -0.36 -4.34 7.77
C GLU A 27 -1.45 -5.02 8.60
N ASP A 28 -1.03 -5.66 9.69
CA ASP A 28 -1.97 -6.15 10.70
C ASP A 28 -2.46 -4.98 11.55
N ALA A 29 -3.77 -4.95 11.83
CA ALA A 29 -4.38 -3.85 12.59
C ALA A 29 -3.74 -3.61 13.96
N GLU A 30 -3.26 -4.69 14.60
CA GLU A 30 -2.59 -4.63 15.91
C GLU A 30 -1.21 -3.95 15.87
N ASN A 31 -0.61 -3.83 14.70
CA ASN A 31 0.69 -3.17 14.48
C ASN A 31 0.53 -1.70 14.07
N LEU A 32 -0.69 -1.20 13.97
CA LEU A 32 -0.95 0.18 13.57
C LEU A 32 -1.24 1.05 14.78
N GLU A 33 -0.62 2.23 14.79
CA GLU A 33 -0.84 3.27 15.79
C GLU A 33 -1.39 4.54 15.09
N PRO A 34 -2.72 4.60 14.84
CA PRO A 34 -3.31 5.74 14.17
C PRO A 34 -3.09 7.04 14.96
N ALA A 35 -2.61 8.08 14.28
CA ALA A 35 -2.45 9.37 14.89
C ALA A 35 -3.82 10.00 15.24
N SER A 36 -3.90 10.65 16.40
CA SER A 36 -5.10 11.35 16.87
C SER A 36 -5.18 12.81 16.42
N ALA A 37 -4.08 13.34 15.82
CA ALA A 37 -3.97 14.74 15.41
C ALA A 37 -3.22 14.86 14.07
N GLY A 38 -3.47 15.96 13.38
CA GLY A 38 -2.88 16.28 12.09
C GLY A 38 -3.93 16.32 10.98
N PRO A 39 -3.62 16.94 9.83
CA PRO A 39 -4.58 17.08 8.73
C PRO A 39 -5.01 15.74 8.10
N LEU A 40 -4.22 14.69 8.28
CA LEU A 40 -4.49 13.33 7.79
C LEU A 40 -4.83 12.34 8.93
N ALA A 41 -5.09 12.81 10.14
CA ALA A 41 -5.45 11.94 11.26
C ALA A 41 -6.68 11.08 10.93
N GLY A 42 -6.57 9.77 11.19
CA GLY A 42 -7.63 8.80 10.84
C GLY A 42 -7.75 8.49 9.34
N ARG A 43 -6.82 8.95 8.51
CA ARG A 43 -6.81 8.63 7.07
C ARG A 43 -5.90 7.43 6.79
N PRO A 44 -6.46 6.34 6.25
CA PRO A 44 -5.66 5.21 5.76
C PRO A 44 -4.96 5.59 4.46
N ILE A 45 -3.71 5.18 4.34
CA ILE A 45 -2.86 5.43 3.16
C ILE A 45 -2.26 4.11 2.70
N ALA A 46 -2.36 3.82 1.41
CA ALA A 46 -1.63 2.74 0.77
C ALA A 46 -0.44 3.31 0.01
N LEU A 47 0.76 2.81 0.27
CA LEU A 47 1.97 3.21 -0.43
C LEU A 47 2.23 2.32 -1.63
N LYS A 48 2.64 2.91 -2.74
CA LYS A 48 3.22 2.12 -3.83
C LYS A 48 4.48 1.40 -3.32
N ASP A 49 4.61 0.11 -3.61
CA ASP A 49 5.74 -0.71 -3.15
C ASP A 49 7.07 -0.39 -3.84
N LEU A 50 7.31 0.89 -4.02
CA LEU A 50 8.51 1.53 -4.52
C LEU A 50 9.03 2.58 -3.53
N LEU A 51 8.18 3.02 -2.59
CA LEU A 51 8.51 4.05 -1.62
C LEU A 51 9.03 3.41 -0.33
N ASP A 52 10.21 3.80 0.09
CA ASP A 52 10.77 3.34 1.34
C ASP A 52 9.99 3.88 2.55
N GLN A 53 9.68 3.00 3.47
CA GLN A 53 9.13 3.30 4.80
C GLN A 53 10.04 2.67 5.84
N ALA A 54 10.41 3.42 6.87
CA ALA A 54 11.30 2.94 7.91
C ALA A 54 10.79 1.63 8.53
N ASP A 55 11.70 0.71 8.79
CA ASP A 55 11.44 -0.62 9.35
C ASP A 55 10.51 -1.52 8.50
N ARG A 56 10.39 -1.21 7.21
CA ARG A 56 9.59 -2.00 6.26
C ARG A 56 10.42 -2.41 5.05
N VAL A 57 9.96 -3.47 4.39
CA VAL A 57 10.60 -3.98 3.17
C VAL A 57 9.94 -3.36 1.95
N THR A 58 10.74 -2.80 1.05
CA THR A 58 10.35 -2.37 -0.29
C THR A 58 10.79 -3.42 -1.30
N THR A 59 9.87 -3.92 -2.13
CA THR A 59 10.18 -4.96 -3.13
C THR A 59 10.33 -4.42 -4.54
N ALA A 60 9.83 -3.23 -4.83
CA ALA A 60 9.74 -2.67 -6.20
C ALA A 60 8.99 -3.61 -7.17
N GLY A 61 8.13 -4.49 -6.66
CA GLY A 61 7.45 -5.51 -7.45
C GLY A 61 8.36 -6.62 -7.96
N SER A 62 9.56 -6.77 -7.43
CA SER A 62 10.57 -7.75 -7.87
C SER A 62 10.58 -9.01 -6.99
N ALA A 63 10.94 -10.13 -7.58
CA ALA A 63 11.14 -11.39 -6.86
C ALA A 63 12.46 -11.42 -6.09
N PHE A 64 13.46 -10.69 -6.52
CA PHE A 64 14.80 -10.73 -5.93
C PHE A 64 15.19 -9.46 -5.16
N TYR A 65 14.57 -8.32 -5.43
CA TYR A 65 14.85 -7.07 -4.74
C TYR A 65 14.04 -6.99 -3.44
N ARG A 66 14.74 -6.85 -2.33
CA ARG A 66 14.14 -6.65 -1.00
C ARG A 66 15.02 -5.70 -0.22
N ARG A 67 14.57 -4.45 -0.14
CA ARG A 67 15.27 -3.43 0.63
C ARG A 67 14.55 -3.23 1.95
N HIS A 68 15.19 -3.58 3.06
CA HIS A 68 14.76 -3.13 4.38
C HIS A 68 15.23 -1.68 4.56
N ALA A 69 14.30 -0.76 4.70
CA ALA A 69 14.61 0.67 4.80
C ALA A 69 14.87 1.08 6.25
N ASP A 70 15.99 1.74 6.50
CA ASP A 70 16.32 2.31 7.82
C ASP A 70 15.62 3.66 8.03
N VAL A 71 15.29 4.36 6.93
CA VAL A 71 14.63 5.66 6.94
C VAL A 71 13.54 5.71 5.90
N SER A 72 12.46 6.41 6.20
CA SER A 72 11.37 6.67 5.26
C SER A 72 11.79 7.66 4.18
N ALA A 73 11.28 7.46 2.96
CA ALA A 73 11.34 8.48 1.92
C ALA A 73 10.69 9.78 2.40
N THR A 74 11.17 10.92 1.94
CA THR A 74 10.65 12.24 2.37
C THR A 74 9.14 12.36 2.23
N ALA A 75 8.57 11.86 1.12
CA ALA A 75 7.13 11.88 0.92
C ALA A 75 6.38 11.05 1.98
N VAL A 76 6.93 9.89 2.35
CA VAL A 76 6.35 8.99 3.36
C VAL A 76 6.41 9.64 4.73
N SER A 77 7.57 10.19 5.13
CA SER A 77 7.72 10.92 6.40
C SER A 77 6.70 12.05 6.51
N ARG A 78 6.50 12.83 5.46
CA ARG A 78 5.53 13.93 5.45
C ARG A 78 4.08 13.46 5.60
N LEU A 79 3.72 12.32 5.02
CA LEU A 79 2.38 11.72 5.19
C LEU A 79 2.17 11.26 6.63
N GLU A 80 3.16 10.62 7.23
CA GLU A 80 3.13 10.15 8.62
C GLU A 80 3.10 11.33 9.60
N GLU A 81 3.94 12.36 9.40
CA GLU A 81 3.95 13.61 10.19
C GLU A 81 2.60 14.35 10.11
N ALA A 82 1.91 14.27 8.98
CA ALA A 82 0.57 14.82 8.81
C ALA A 82 -0.53 13.99 9.51
N GLY A 83 -0.19 12.85 10.12
CA GLY A 83 -1.10 11.98 10.84
C GLY A 83 -1.73 10.87 9.99
N GLY A 84 -1.28 10.66 8.76
CA GLY A 84 -1.72 9.56 7.91
C GLY A 84 -1.24 8.20 8.43
N THR A 85 -2.07 7.18 8.31
CA THR A 85 -1.74 5.82 8.74
C THR A 85 -1.50 4.94 7.52
N ILE A 86 -0.28 4.44 7.37
CA ILE A 86 0.07 3.53 6.27
C ILE A 86 -0.48 2.14 6.59
N ILE A 87 -1.42 1.67 5.78
CA ILE A 87 -2.10 0.38 5.98
C ILE A 87 -1.55 -0.76 5.12
N GLY A 88 -0.67 -0.45 4.17
CA GLY A 88 -0.11 -1.47 3.30
C GLY A 88 0.63 -0.88 2.11
N ARG A 89 1.09 -1.78 1.25
CA ARG A 89 1.90 -1.47 0.07
C ARG A 89 1.20 -2.01 -1.16
N THR A 90 1.08 -1.19 -2.19
CA THR A 90 0.36 -1.56 -3.42
C THR A 90 1.28 -2.15 -4.48
N GLY A 91 0.71 -3.05 -5.28
CA GLY A 91 1.35 -3.63 -6.43
C GLY A 91 1.72 -2.61 -7.50
N LEU A 92 2.69 -2.96 -8.32
CA LEU A 92 3.18 -2.13 -9.40
C LEU A 92 3.78 -3.00 -10.52
N HIS A 93 3.95 -2.43 -11.68
CA HIS A 93 4.81 -2.99 -12.72
C HIS A 93 6.25 -3.08 -12.17
N GLU A 94 6.94 -4.19 -12.39
CA GLU A 94 8.28 -4.43 -11.82
C GLU A 94 9.22 -3.24 -12.05
N PHE A 95 9.84 -2.72 -10.98
CA PHE A 95 10.68 -1.52 -10.97
C PHE A 95 10.03 -0.27 -11.58
N ALA A 96 8.70 -0.20 -11.59
CA ALA A 96 7.94 0.86 -12.25
C ALA A 96 8.26 1.02 -13.76
N PHE A 97 8.74 -0.03 -14.40
CA PHE A 97 9.13 -0.04 -15.81
C PHE A 97 7.96 -0.36 -16.75
N GLY A 98 6.79 0.16 -16.43
CA GLY A 98 5.57 -0.03 -17.21
C GLY A 98 4.40 0.73 -16.61
N PHE A 99 3.24 0.66 -17.26
CA PHE A 99 2.07 1.47 -16.94
C PHE A 99 0.79 0.64 -16.74
N SER A 100 0.89 -0.69 -16.67
CA SER A 100 -0.28 -1.56 -16.56
C SER A 100 -0.43 -2.24 -15.21
N SER A 101 0.57 -2.17 -14.33
CA SER A 101 0.64 -2.94 -13.08
C SER A 101 0.53 -4.45 -13.28
N GLU A 102 0.88 -4.95 -14.47
CA GLU A 102 1.09 -6.36 -14.71
C GLU A 102 2.44 -6.76 -14.15
N ASN A 103 2.42 -7.73 -13.22
CA ASN A 103 3.62 -8.16 -12.54
C ASN A 103 3.76 -9.68 -12.61
N PRO A 104 4.88 -10.21 -13.15
CA PRO A 104 5.07 -11.65 -13.30
C PRO A 104 5.29 -12.38 -11.97
N HIS A 105 5.64 -11.66 -10.90
CA HIS A 105 5.97 -12.26 -9.60
C HIS A 105 4.80 -12.18 -8.61
N PHE A 106 4.11 -11.04 -8.58
CA PHE A 106 2.97 -10.77 -7.68
C PHE A 106 1.61 -10.97 -8.36
N GLY A 107 1.61 -11.18 -9.68
CA GLY A 107 0.41 -11.21 -10.50
C GLY A 107 -0.10 -9.81 -10.87
N PRO A 108 -1.02 -9.73 -11.85
CA PRO A 108 -1.57 -8.45 -12.29
C PRO A 108 -2.49 -7.84 -11.23
N VAL A 109 -2.40 -6.53 -11.06
CA VAL A 109 -3.40 -5.75 -10.33
C VAL A 109 -4.62 -5.56 -11.26
N ARG A 110 -5.82 -5.65 -10.70
CA ARG A 110 -7.07 -5.57 -11.47
C ARG A 110 -7.78 -4.24 -11.20
N ASN A 111 -8.46 -3.74 -12.24
CA ASN A 111 -9.31 -2.57 -12.13
C ASN A 111 -10.65 -2.97 -11.51
N PRO A 112 -11.12 -2.31 -10.44
CA PRO A 112 -12.39 -2.65 -9.81
C PRO A 112 -13.62 -2.39 -10.69
N TRP A 113 -13.51 -1.52 -11.70
CA TRP A 113 -14.58 -1.25 -12.66
C TRP A 113 -14.70 -2.35 -13.74
N ASP A 114 -13.58 -2.95 -14.10
CA ASP A 114 -13.50 -4.05 -15.05
C ASP A 114 -12.24 -4.86 -14.80
N ALA A 115 -12.40 -6.02 -14.19
CA ALA A 115 -11.29 -6.89 -13.80
C ALA A 115 -10.45 -7.43 -14.98
N ALA A 116 -10.92 -7.28 -16.21
CA ALA A 116 -10.17 -7.65 -17.41
C ALA A 116 -9.22 -6.54 -17.88
N THR A 117 -9.30 -5.35 -17.27
CA THR A 117 -8.45 -4.19 -17.62
C THR A 117 -7.47 -3.83 -16.51
N PRO A 118 -6.31 -3.23 -16.84
CA PRO A 118 -5.38 -2.74 -15.84
C PRO A 118 -5.90 -1.46 -15.15
N PRO A 119 -5.46 -1.20 -13.91
CA PRO A 119 -5.81 0.03 -13.20
C PRO A 119 -4.91 1.23 -13.55
N GLY A 120 -3.88 1.01 -14.34
CA GLY A 120 -2.75 1.90 -14.56
C GLY A 120 -1.48 1.39 -13.89
N GLY A 121 -0.42 2.17 -13.92
CA GLY A 121 0.90 1.80 -13.38
C GLY A 121 1.35 2.60 -12.17
#